data_e53eb7233aa5e08a64b652ffcb1ad6bc
#
_entry.id   e53eb7233aa5e08a64b652ffcb1ad6bc
#
_cell.length_a   1.000
_cell.length_b   1.000
_cell.length_c   1.000
_cell.angle_alpha   90.00
_cell.angle_beta   90.00
_cell.angle_gamma   90.00
#
_symmetry.space_group_name_H-M   'P 1'
#
loop_
_entity.id
_entity.type
_entity.pdbx_description
1 polymer ?
#
loop_
_entity_poly.entity_id
_entity_poly.type
_entity_poly.pdbx_seq_one_letter_code
_entity_poly.pdbx_strand_id
1 'polypeptide(L)'
;MKKHNFNAGPSILPREVIEETAKAVLDFNGSGLSIMEISHRAKDFQPVVDEAVALFKELLNIPEGYSVLFLGGGASLEFCMIPYNFLEKKAAYLNTGVWAKKAMKEAKAFGEVVEVASSAEATYTYIPKEYEIPADVDYFHITTNNTIYGTEIKEDLNVNVPMIADMSSDIFSRPIDVSKYICIYGGAQKNLAPAGVTFVIVKNECVGKVSRYIPTMLNYQTHIDGGSMFNTPPVLPIYAALLTLRWIKAQGGVKEMERRAIEKADMLYGDIDRNKLFVGTAKPEDRSRMNICFVMAPEYKELEADFMKFATERGMVGIKGHRSVGGFRASCYNAMPKESVQALIDCMQEFEKLHVK
;
A
#
# COMPACT_ATOMS: atom_id res chain seq x y z
N MET A 1 -10.33 11.18 25.43
CA MET A 1 -10.55 9.83 24.85
C MET A 1 -9.46 9.55 23.85
N LYS A 2 -8.79 8.41 23.94
CA LYS A 2 -7.79 7.96 22.97
C LYS A 2 -8.47 7.71 21.62
N LYS A 3 -7.87 8.18 20.52
CA LYS A 3 -8.33 7.90 19.16
C LYS A 3 -7.59 6.69 18.58
N HIS A 4 -8.31 5.81 17.93
CA HIS A 4 -7.80 4.63 17.24
C HIS A 4 -8.02 4.84 15.74
N ASN A 5 -6.94 5.11 15.01
CA ASN A 5 -7.00 5.54 13.60
C ASN A 5 -6.91 4.36 12.63
N PHE A 6 -8.05 3.93 12.09
CA PHE A 6 -8.17 2.85 11.11
C PHE A 6 -8.30 3.35 9.66
N ASN A 7 -7.94 4.60 9.37
CA ASN A 7 -8.00 5.14 8.01
C ASN A 7 -7.16 4.33 7.04
N ALA A 8 -7.68 4.16 5.83
CA ALA A 8 -7.02 3.36 4.78
C ALA A 8 -5.91 4.11 4.02
N GLY A 9 -5.88 5.43 4.11
CA GLY A 9 -4.86 6.28 3.48
C GLY A 9 -5.39 7.68 3.16
N PRO A 10 -4.72 8.76 3.60
CA PRO A 10 -3.58 8.74 4.53
C PRO A 10 -3.89 7.99 5.84
N SER A 11 -2.92 7.23 6.31
CA SER A 11 -3.11 6.29 7.42
C SER A 11 -2.35 6.70 8.68
N ILE A 12 -2.41 5.84 9.68
CA ILE A 12 -1.62 5.98 10.90
C ILE A 12 -0.11 5.89 10.59
N LEU A 13 0.68 6.73 11.26
CA LEU A 13 2.14 6.67 11.29
C LEU A 13 2.62 6.36 12.71
N PRO A 14 3.83 5.79 12.87
CA PRO A 14 4.43 5.63 14.19
C PRO A 14 4.51 6.97 14.92
N ARG A 15 4.24 6.98 16.22
CA ARG A 15 4.23 8.21 17.01
C ARG A 15 5.58 8.91 16.98
N GLU A 16 6.65 8.16 17.06
CA GLU A 16 8.04 8.63 17.00
C GLU A 16 8.32 9.34 15.66
N VAL A 17 7.80 8.82 14.55
CA VAL A 17 7.93 9.43 13.21
C VAL A 17 7.25 10.79 13.17
N ILE A 18 6.05 10.90 13.74
CA ILE A 18 5.32 12.18 13.80
C ILE A 18 6.08 13.20 14.65
N GLU A 19 6.60 12.80 15.80
CA GLU A 19 7.34 13.67 16.73
C GLU A 19 8.65 14.15 16.12
N GLU A 20 9.44 13.26 15.51
CA GLU A 20 10.68 13.65 14.84
C GLU A 20 10.42 14.52 13.59
N THR A 21 9.37 14.23 12.84
CA THR A 21 8.96 15.09 11.72
C THR A 21 8.57 16.49 12.22
N ALA A 22 7.84 16.60 13.33
CA ALA A 22 7.46 17.88 13.91
C ALA A 22 8.69 18.70 14.36
N LYS A 23 9.71 18.07 14.94
CA LYS A 23 10.97 18.72 15.26
C LYS A 23 11.66 19.26 14.01
N ALA A 24 11.74 18.45 12.95
CA ALA A 24 12.35 18.86 11.69
C ALA A 24 11.59 20.01 10.99
N VAL A 25 10.27 20.11 11.19
CA VAL A 25 9.47 21.24 10.72
C VAL A 25 9.84 22.53 11.43
N LEU A 26 10.23 22.46 12.70
CA LEU A 26 10.65 23.63 13.49
C LEU A 26 12.12 23.97 13.24
N ASP A 27 12.99 22.99 13.25
CA ASP A 27 14.44 23.15 13.03
C ASP A 27 15.04 21.82 12.54
N PHE A 28 15.39 21.78 11.26
CA PHE A 28 15.99 20.59 10.67
C PHE A 28 17.48 20.47 11.02
N ASN A 29 17.80 19.47 11.84
CA ASN A 29 19.18 19.13 12.24
C ASN A 29 19.97 20.30 12.87
N GLY A 30 19.33 21.25 13.55
CA GLY A 30 19.99 22.40 14.15
C GLY A 30 20.47 23.44 13.15
N SER A 31 19.95 23.43 11.93
CA SER A 31 20.31 24.35 10.86
C SER A 31 19.72 25.76 11.03
N GLY A 32 18.75 25.93 11.93
CA GLY A 32 17.95 27.14 12.06
C GLY A 32 16.90 27.31 10.97
N LEU A 33 16.70 26.30 10.11
CA LEU A 33 15.71 26.28 9.05
C LEU A 33 14.76 25.08 9.20
N SER A 34 13.51 25.27 8.79
CA SER A 34 12.56 24.19 8.65
C SER A 34 12.93 23.27 7.47
N ILE A 35 12.69 21.97 7.62
CA ILE A 35 12.80 21.05 6.48
C ILE A 35 11.90 21.45 5.31
N MET A 36 10.84 22.21 5.54
CA MET A 36 9.95 22.72 4.49
C MET A 36 10.56 23.88 3.69
N GLU A 37 11.61 24.52 4.21
CA GLU A 37 12.30 25.65 3.59
C GLU A 37 13.62 25.23 2.92
N ILE A 38 14.12 24.02 3.25
CA ILE A 38 15.41 23.52 2.75
C ILE A 38 15.26 23.11 1.27
N SER A 39 16.20 23.59 0.45
CA SER A 39 16.30 23.14 -0.94
C SER A 39 16.59 21.64 -0.99
N HIS A 40 15.89 20.91 -1.86
CA HIS A 40 16.18 19.51 -2.13
C HIS A 40 17.62 19.25 -2.65
N ARG A 41 18.31 20.30 -3.12
CA ARG A 41 19.72 20.27 -3.57
C ARG A 41 20.69 20.70 -2.49
N ALA A 42 20.20 20.99 -1.29
CA ALA A 42 21.06 21.31 -0.16
C ALA A 42 21.85 20.08 0.27
N LYS A 43 23.09 20.32 0.75
CA LYS A 43 23.97 19.24 1.25
C LYS A 43 23.34 18.45 2.39
N ASP A 44 22.44 19.06 3.16
CA ASP A 44 21.80 18.46 4.32
C ASP A 44 20.61 17.54 3.92
N PHE A 45 20.06 17.71 2.71
CA PHE A 45 18.94 16.87 2.24
C PHE A 45 19.40 15.64 1.43
N GLN A 46 20.52 15.71 0.73
CA GLN A 46 21.05 14.55 -0.01
C GLN A 46 21.18 13.30 0.86
N PRO A 47 21.74 13.37 2.09
CA PRO A 47 21.82 12.20 2.98
C PRO A 47 20.45 11.59 3.33
N VAL A 48 19.39 12.39 3.36
CA VAL A 48 18.02 11.90 3.61
C VAL A 48 17.59 10.94 2.51
N VAL A 49 17.79 11.33 1.24
CA VAL A 49 17.44 10.49 0.09
C VAL A 49 18.33 9.26 0.02
N ASP A 50 19.63 9.45 0.18
CA ASP A 50 20.62 8.36 0.10
C ASP A 50 20.34 7.28 1.16
N GLU A 51 20.07 7.68 2.40
CA GLU A 51 19.72 6.74 3.47
C GLU A 51 18.37 6.09 3.26
N ALA A 52 17.36 6.82 2.77
CA ALA A 52 16.07 6.24 2.46
C ALA A 52 16.18 5.16 1.38
N VAL A 53 16.97 5.41 0.31
CA VAL A 53 17.28 4.41 -0.73
C VAL A 53 18.02 3.21 -0.13
N ALA A 54 19.04 3.46 0.69
CA ALA A 54 19.82 2.40 1.32
C ALA A 54 18.95 1.50 2.21
N LEU A 55 18.07 2.09 3.02
CA LEU A 55 17.14 1.34 3.89
C LEU A 55 16.07 0.58 3.09
N PHE A 56 15.57 1.12 1.97
CA PHE A 56 14.71 0.36 1.06
C PHE A 56 15.43 -0.90 0.57
N LYS A 57 16.68 -0.74 0.10
CA LYS A 57 17.49 -1.86 -0.39
C LYS A 57 17.76 -2.89 0.70
N GLU A 58 18.15 -2.44 1.87
CA GLU A 58 18.45 -3.30 3.02
C GLU A 58 17.21 -4.08 3.47
N LEU A 59 16.10 -3.37 3.74
CA LEU A 59 14.90 -3.98 4.32
C LEU A 59 14.19 -4.97 3.39
N LEU A 60 14.25 -4.75 2.08
CA LEU A 60 13.64 -5.62 1.08
C LEU A 60 14.65 -6.53 0.35
N ASN A 61 15.93 -6.52 0.76
CA ASN A 61 17.01 -7.26 0.09
C ASN A 61 17.02 -7.02 -1.43
N ILE A 62 16.89 -5.75 -1.85
CA ILE A 62 16.84 -5.39 -3.27
C ILE A 62 18.18 -5.70 -3.92
N PRO A 63 18.22 -6.55 -4.97
CA PRO A 63 19.48 -6.90 -5.62
C PRO A 63 20.11 -5.71 -6.37
N GLU A 64 21.37 -5.86 -6.78
CA GLU A 64 21.99 -4.91 -7.70
C GLU A 64 21.23 -4.83 -9.02
N GLY A 65 21.37 -3.72 -9.74
CA GLY A 65 20.66 -3.47 -10.99
C GLY A 65 19.25 -2.92 -10.83
N TYR A 66 18.82 -2.62 -9.58
CA TYR A 66 17.55 -1.93 -9.31
C TYR A 66 17.79 -0.51 -8.79
N SER A 67 16.93 0.39 -9.22
CA SER A 67 16.82 1.75 -8.67
C SER A 67 15.60 1.87 -7.79
N VAL A 68 15.72 2.60 -6.68
CA VAL A 68 14.62 3.03 -5.81
C VAL A 68 14.38 4.50 -6.06
N LEU A 69 13.17 4.87 -6.44
CA LEU A 69 12.81 6.24 -6.80
C LEU A 69 11.72 6.77 -5.86
N PHE A 70 11.80 8.06 -5.57
CA PHE A 70 10.79 8.82 -4.84
C PHE A 70 10.21 9.88 -5.78
N LEU A 71 8.95 9.67 -6.19
CA LEU A 71 8.25 10.47 -7.18
C LEU A 71 7.05 11.18 -6.57
N GLY A 72 6.41 12.07 -7.31
CA GLY A 72 5.10 12.63 -7.02
C GLY A 72 3.98 11.94 -7.81
N GLY A 73 2.73 12.33 -7.57
CA GLY A 73 1.57 11.88 -8.37
C GLY A 73 0.82 10.66 -7.83
N GLY A 74 1.39 9.95 -6.86
CA GLY A 74 0.79 8.75 -6.26
C GLY A 74 0.69 7.58 -7.25
N ALA A 75 0.19 6.43 -6.79
CA ALA A 75 -0.02 5.27 -7.63
C ALA A 75 -0.90 5.53 -8.86
N SER A 76 -1.75 6.58 -8.81
CA SER A 76 -2.59 6.94 -9.95
C SER A 76 -1.78 7.48 -11.15
N LEU A 77 -0.65 8.16 -10.90
CA LEU A 77 0.26 8.53 -11.98
C LEU A 77 1.03 7.31 -12.50
N GLU A 78 1.37 6.37 -11.62
CA GLU A 78 2.04 5.14 -12.02
C GLU A 78 1.18 4.28 -12.95
N PHE A 79 -0.15 4.31 -12.83
CA PHE A 79 -1.04 3.63 -13.79
C PHE A 79 -0.82 4.11 -15.23
N CYS A 80 -0.34 5.35 -15.41
CA CYS A 80 0.04 5.91 -16.70
C CYS A 80 1.54 5.68 -16.98
N MET A 81 2.43 5.91 -16.01
CA MET A 81 3.87 5.78 -16.20
C MET A 81 4.30 4.35 -16.53
N ILE A 82 3.70 3.35 -15.90
CA ILE A 82 3.98 1.94 -16.18
C ILE A 82 3.80 1.60 -17.67
N PRO A 83 2.63 1.80 -18.28
CA PRO A 83 2.48 1.50 -19.71
C PRO A 83 3.32 2.41 -20.61
N TYR A 84 3.57 3.65 -20.23
CA TYR A 84 4.51 4.51 -20.98
C TYR A 84 5.90 3.89 -21.09
N ASN A 85 6.41 3.28 -20.01
CA ASN A 85 7.79 2.80 -19.93
C ASN A 85 7.94 1.32 -20.31
N PHE A 86 6.89 0.49 -20.20
CA PHE A 86 7.01 -0.96 -20.34
C PHE A 86 6.08 -1.60 -21.36
N LEU A 87 4.97 -0.94 -21.77
CA LEU A 87 4.04 -1.54 -22.72
C LEU A 87 4.42 -1.20 -24.15
N GLU A 88 4.98 -2.12 -24.89
CA GLU A 88 5.24 -1.95 -26.33
C GLU A 88 4.08 -2.50 -27.18
N LYS A 89 3.58 -3.69 -26.85
CA LYS A 89 2.55 -4.37 -27.64
C LYS A 89 1.37 -4.82 -26.77
N LYS A 90 1.62 -5.67 -25.78
CA LYS A 90 0.60 -6.36 -25.02
C LYS A 90 0.96 -6.45 -23.54
N ALA A 91 -0.01 -6.21 -22.67
CA ALA A 91 0.12 -6.42 -21.22
C ALA A 91 -1.00 -7.31 -20.69
N ALA A 92 -0.66 -8.13 -19.70
CA ALA A 92 -1.61 -8.96 -18.96
C ALA A 92 -1.90 -8.34 -17.59
N TYR A 93 -3.14 -8.47 -17.14
CA TYR A 93 -3.57 -7.96 -15.84
C TYR A 93 -4.42 -8.96 -15.08
N LEU A 94 -4.15 -9.11 -13.78
CA LEU A 94 -5.03 -9.82 -12.85
C LEU A 94 -5.98 -8.79 -12.22
N ASN A 95 -7.27 -8.88 -12.55
CA ASN A 95 -8.28 -7.92 -12.07
C ASN A 95 -8.86 -8.36 -10.71
N THR A 96 -8.23 -7.93 -9.64
CA THR A 96 -8.63 -8.24 -8.26
C THR A 96 -9.31 -7.07 -7.55
N GLY A 97 -9.63 -5.97 -8.26
CA GLY A 97 -10.28 -4.82 -7.65
C GLY A 97 -10.25 -3.55 -8.47
N VAL A 98 -10.80 -2.49 -7.88
CA VAL A 98 -10.90 -1.16 -8.52
C VAL A 98 -9.54 -0.62 -8.95
N TRP A 99 -8.46 -0.86 -8.19
CA TRP A 99 -7.14 -0.33 -8.51
C TRP A 99 -6.54 -1.04 -9.71
N ALA A 100 -6.61 -2.38 -9.77
CA ALA A 100 -6.24 -3.16 -10.96
C ALA A 100 -7.04 -2.72 -12.19
N LYS A 101 -8.37 -2.55 -12.04
CA LYS A 101 -9.24 -2.07 -13.13
C LYS A 101 -8.85 -0.68 -13.64
N LYS A 102 -8.43 0.24 -12.74
CA LYS A 102 -7.95 1.57 -13.14
C LYS A 102 -6.62 1.49 -13.87
N ALA A 103 -5.67 0.70 -13.39
CA ALA A 103 -4.39 0.46 -14.07
C ALA A 103 -4.61 -0.11 -15.48
N MET A 104 -5.47 -1.12 -15.62
CA MET A 104 -5.87 -1.66 -16.93
C MET A 104 -6.45 -0.61 -17.87
N LYS A 105 -7.30 0.29 -17.34
CA LYS A 105 -7.93 1.34 -18.15
C LYS A 105 -6.88 2.26 -18.78
N GLU A 106 -5.90 2.69 -18.00
CA GLU A 106 -4.83 3.56 -18.49
C GLU A 106 -3.93 2.83 -19.50
N ALA A 107 -3.59 1.56 -19.25
CA ALA A 107 -2.78 0.75 -20.16
C ALA A 107 -3.40 0.58 -21.55
N LYS A 108 -4.72 0.55 -21.67
CA LYS A 108 -5.43 0.46 -22.96
C LYS A 108 -5.15 1.61 -23.94
N ALA A 109 -4.63 2.72 -23.44
CA ALA A 109 -4.21 3.83 -24.29
C ALA A 109 -2.86 3.58 -25.01
N PHE A 110 -2.12 2.54 -24.61
CA PHE A 110 -0.74 2.29 -25.04
C PHE A 110 -0.56 1.00 -25.83
N GLY A 111 -1.46 0.03 -25.68
CA GLY A 111 -1.36 -1.27 -26.36
C GLY A 111 -2.52 -2.19 -26.02
N GLU A 112 -2.39 -3.44 -26.44
CA GLU A 112 -3.34 -4.49 -26.13
C GLU A 112 -3.29 -4.82 -24.64
N VAL A 113 -4.46 -4.97 -24.01
CA VAL A 113 -4.58 -5.33 -22.59
C VAL A 113 -5.45 -6.57 -22.45
N VAL A 114 -4.87 -7.63 -21.90
CA VAL A 114 -5.54 -8.89 -21.61
C VAL A 114 -5.86 -8.97 -20.13
N GLU A 115 -7.13 -9.08 -19.78
CA GLU A 115 -7.57 -9.46 -18.44
C GLU A 115 -7.50 -10.99 -18.33
N VAL A 116 -6.47 -11.53 -17.65
CA VAL A 116 -6.26 -12.98 -17.57
C VAL A 116 -7.24 -13.66 -16.63
N ALA A 117 -7.66 -12.97 -15.58
CA ALA A 117 -8.72 -13.41 -14.69
C ALA A 117 -9.28 -12.21 -13.91
N SER A 118 -10.50 -12.39 -13.39
CA SER A 118 -11.19 -11.39 -12.57
C SER A 118 -12.04 -12.08 -11.52
N SER A 119 -12.20 -11.46 -10.35
CA SER A 119 -13.19 -11.83 -9.34
C SER A 119 -14.30 -10.80 -9.19
N ALA A 120 -14.52 -9.99 -10.23
CA ALA A 120 -15.51 -8.91 -10.23
C ALA A 120 -16.95 -9.43 -10.06
N GLU A 121 -17.27 -10.62 -10.58
CA GLU A 121 -18.58 -11.28 -10.47
C GLU A 121 -18.95 -11.58 -9.01
N ALA A 122 -17.93 -11.82 -8.17
CA ALA A 122 -18.09 -12.03 -6.73
C ALA A 122 -17.74 -10.77 -5.91
N THR A 123 -17.79 -9.58 -6.50
CA THR A 123 -17.43 -8.31 -5.85
C THR A 123 -16.01 -8.35 -5.25
N TYR A 124 -15.07 -9.03 -5.91
CA TYR A 124 -13.67 -9.15 -5.52
C TYR A 124 -13.45 -9.75 -4.12
N THR A 125 -14.27 -10.71 -3.73
CA THR A 125 -14.16 -11.39 -2.42
C THR A 125 -13.07 -12.46 -2.37
N TYR A 126 -12.41 -12.74 -3.49
CA TYR A 126 -11.32 -13.71 -3.59
C TYR A 126 -10.26 -13.30 -4.62
N ILE A 127 -9.11 -13.96 -4.58
CA ILE A 127 -8.04 -13.84 -5.58
C ILE A 127 -8.16 -15.02 -6.55
N PRO A 128 -8.35 -14.79 -7.87
CA PRO A 128 -8.31 -15.87 -8.86
C PRO A 128 -6.96 -16.59 -8.83
N LYS A 129 -6.97 -17.94 -8.89
CA LYS A 129 -5.76 -18.77 -8.80
C LYS A 129 -5.50 -19.56 -10.09
N GLU A 130 -6.55 -19.77 -10.89
CA GLU A 130 -6.47 -20.51 -12.14
C GLU A 130 -6.62 -19.55 -13.32
N TYR A 131 -5.53 -19.28 -14.01
CA TYR A 131 -5.48 -18.46 -15.21
C TYR A 131 -4.20 -18.73 -16.01
N GLU A 132 -4.26 -18.46 -17.30
CA GLU A 132 -3.10 -18.55 -18.19
C GLU A 132 -2.65 -17.14 -18.58
N ILE A 133 -1.34 -16.89 -18.51
CA ILE A 133 -0.73 -15.63 -18.93
C ILE A 133 -0.15 -15.85 -20.32
N PRO A 134 -0.54 -15.08 -21.36
CA PRO A 134 0.06 -15.19 -22.68
C PRO A 134 1.57 -14.97 -22.61
N ALA A 135 2.35 -15.82 -23.27
CA ALA A 135 3.82 -15.76 -23.21
C ALA A 135 4.41 -14.55 -23.97
N ASP A 136 3.62 -13.89 -24.81
CA ASP A 136 4.00 -12.77 -25.65
C ASP A 136 3.69 -11.39 -25.04
N VAL A 137 3.42 -11.34 -23.72
CA VAL A 137 3.17 -10.07 -23.03
C VAL A 137 4.47 -9.36 -22.66
N ASP A 138 4.45 -8.02 -22.75
CA ASP A 138 5.54 -7.19 -22.28
C ASP A 138 5.66 -7.23 -20.76
N TYR A 139 4.51 -7.32 -20.06
CA TYR A 139 4.45 -7.54 -18.62
C TYR A 139 3.10 -8.12 -18.16
N PHE A 140 3.13 -8.69 -16.96
CA PHE A 140 1.96 -9.10 -16.18
C PHE A 140 1.85 -8.21 -14.94
N HIS A 141 0.70 -7.56 -14.77
CA HIS A 141 0.45 -6.63 -13.67
C HIS A 141 -0.48 -7.22 -12.61
N ILE A 142 -0.10 -7.06 -11.34
CA ILE A 142 -0.89 -7.45 -10.18
C ILE A 142 -1.02 -6.29 -9.18
N THR A 143 -2.08 -6.33 -8.37
CA THR A 143 -2.26 -5.51 -7.17
C THR A 143 -2.21 -6.46 -5.98
N THR A 144 -1.15 -6.40 -5.18
CA THR A 144 -0.87 -7.41 -4.17
C THR A 144 -1.84 -7.35 -2.98
N ASN A 145 -2.31 -6.16 -2.63
CA ASN A 145 -3.29 -5.98 -1.56
C ASN A 145 -4.42 -5.02 -1.97
N ASN A 146 -5.64 -5.48 -1.89
CA ASN A 146 -6.85 -4.75 -2.29
C ASN A 146 -7.45 -4.00 -1.10
N THR A 147 -7.06 -2.76 -0.93
CA THR A 147 -7.46 -1.87 0.18
C THR A 147 -8.99 -1.72 0.34
N ILE A 148 -9.76 -1.87 -0.75
CA ILE A 148 -11.22 -1.68 -0.77
C ILE A 148 -11.95 -2.95 -0.40
N TYR A 149 -11.48 -4.10 -0.88
CA TYR A 149 -12.22 -5.37 -0.79
C TYR A 149 -11.66 -6.31 0.27
N GLY A 150 -10.44 -6.03 0.77
CA GLY A 150 -9.83 -6.80 1.86
C GLY A 150 -9.26 -8.14 1.41
N THR A 151 -8.80 -8.25 0.16
CA THR A 151 -8.08 -9.43 -0.34
C THR A 151 -6.59 -9.14 -0.55
N GLU A 152 -5.73 -10.15 -0.38
CA GLU A 152 -4.27 -10.02 -0.44
C GLU A 152 -3.63 -11.24 -1.11
N ILE A 153 -2.65 -11.00 -1.99
CA ILE A 153 -1.73 -12.01 -2.51
C ILE A 153 -0.57 -12.12 -1.52
N LYS A 154 -0.60 -13.16 -0.69
CA LYS A 154 0.31 -13.29 0.46
C LYS A 154 1.69 -13.82 0.11
N GLU A 155 1.86 -14.39 -1.08
CA GLU A 155 3.11 -14.97 -1.57
C GLU A 155 3.47 -14.41 -2.94
N ASP A 156 4.77 -14.31 -3.23
CA ASP A 156 5.22 -13.86 -4.53
C ASP A 156 4.92 -14.91 -5.60
N LEU A 157 4.21 -14.51 -6.64
CA LEU A 157 3.83 -15.41 -7.72
C LEU A 157 5.07 -15.93 -8.48
N ASN A 158 4.97 -17.16 -8.99
CA ASN A 158 5.95 -17.74 -9.88
C ASN A 158 5.39 -17.74 -11.30
N VAL A 159 5.81 -16.77 -12.11
CA VAL A 159 5.39 -16.62 -13.50
C VAL A 159 6.61 -16.52 -14.41
N ASN A 160 6.45 -16.91 -15.68
CA ASN A 160 7.54 -16.92 -16.66
C ASN A 160 7.56 -15.68 -17.58
N VAL A 161 6.91 -14.60 -17.13
CA VAL A 161 6.83 -13.32 -17.86
C VAL A 161 7.24 -12.18 -16.92
N PRO A 162 7.69 -11.01 -17.44
CA PRO A 162 8.02 -9.86 -16.60
C PRO A 162 6.84 -9.45 -15.73
N MET A 163 7.05 -9.26 -14.43
CA MET A 163 5.97 -8.94 -13.49
C MET A 163 6.09 -7.53 -12.94
N ILE A 164 4.96 -6.84 -12.83
CA ILE A 164 4.84 -5.50 -12.22
C ILE A 164 3.79 -5.57 -11.12
N ALA A 165 4.07 -4.94 -9.96
CA ALA A 165 3.17 -4.97 -8.81
C ALA A 165 2.86 -3.58 -8.25
N ASP A 166 1.57 -3.31 -8.02
CA ASP A 166 1.11 -2.27 -7.10
C ASP A 166 1.15 -2.83 -5.68
N MET A 167 2.10 -2.34 -4.88
CA MET A 167 2.26 -2.68 -3.46
C MET A 167 1.95 -1.49 -2.54
N SER A 168 1.08 -0.57 -2.97
CA SER A 168 0.76 0.64 -2.19
C SER A 168 0.35 0.35 -0.76
N SER A 169 -0.38 -0.73 -0.51
CA SER A 169 -0.98 -0.99 0.81
C SER A 169 -0.32 -2.11 1.62
N ASP A 170 0.67 -2.78 1.06
CA ASP A 170 1.35 -3.89 1.74
C ASP A 170 2.90 -3.88 1.63
N ILE A 171 3.49 -2.84 1.01
CA ILE A 171 4.94 -2.68 1.02
C ILE A 171 5.48 -2.70 2.47
N PHE A 172 6.58 -3.41 2.72
CA PHE A 172 7.18 -3.65 4.05
C PHE A 172 6.29 -4.39 5.06
N SER A 173 5.17 -4.97 4.65
CA SER A 173 4.32 -5.78 5.55
C SER A 173 4.76 -7.24 5.64
N ARG A 174 5.50 -7.72 4.64
CA ARG A 174 6.07 -9.07 4.55
C ARG A 174 7.37 -9.05 3.75
N PRO A 175 8.26 -10.04 3.91
CA PRO A 175 9.36 -10.26 2.99
C PRO A 175 8.85 -10.53 1.56
N ILE A 176 9.56 -10.00 0.57
CA ILE A 176 9.29 -10.21 -0.85
C ILE A 176 10.57 -10.54 -1.58
N ASP A 177 10.50 -11.31 -2.66
CA ASP A 177 11.60 -11.51 -3.58
C ASP A 177 11.51 -10.50 -4.72
N VAL A 178 12.21 -9.38 -4.57
CA VAL A 178 12.21 -8.27 -5.55
C VAL A 178 12.68 -8.73 -6.93
N SER A 179 13.51 -9.78 -7.02
CA SER A 179 14.03 -10.28 -8.29
C SER A 179 12.94 -10.82 -9.24
N LYS A 180 11.77 -11.16 -8.72
CA LYS A 180 10.61 -11.60 -9.49
C LYS A 180 9.89 -10.47 -10.24
N TYR A 181 10.21 -9.22 -9.92
CA TYR A 181 9.52 -8.05 -10.45
C TYR A 181 10.46 -7.19 -11.28
N ILE A 182 10.00 -6.73 -12.43
CA ILE A 182 10.71 -5.68 -13.18
C ILE A 182 10.38 -4.29 -12.64
N CYS A 183 9.22 -4.13 -11.98
CA CYS A 183 8.84 -2.90 -11.31
C CYS A 183 7.89 -3.19 -10.16
N ILE A 184 8.12 -2.54 -9.01
CA ILE A 184 7.20 -2.46 -7.88
C ILE A 184 6.95 -0.98 -7.64
N TYR A 185 5.70 -0.58 -7.45
CA TYR A 185 5.37 0.81 -7.16
C TYR A 185 4.27 0.93 -6.11
N GLY A 186 4.11 2.13 -5.57
CA GLY A 186 3.00 2.40 -4.66
C GLY A 186 2.98 3.81 -4.09
N GLY A 187 1.79 4.23 -3.70
CA GLY A 187 1.59 5.45 -2.93
C GLY A 187 1.99 5.23 -1.47
N ALA A 188 2.90 6.05 -0.96
CA ALA A 188 3.45 5.89 0.37
C ALA A 188 2.46 6.17 1.52
N GLN A 189 1.35 6.85 1.27
CA GLN A 189 0.38 7.32 2.29
C GLN A 189 -0.39 6.21 3.00
N LYS A 190 -0.13 4.95 2.69
CA LYS A 190 -0.76 3.80 3.35
C LYS A 190 0.14 3.20 4.43
N ASN A 191 1.30 2.69 4.06
CA ASN A 191 2.15 1.92 5.00
C ASN A 191 3.54 2.53 5.26
N LEU A 192 3.90 3.67 4.64
CA LEU A 192 5.27 4.18 4.65
C LEU A 192 5.40 5.64 5.09
N ALA A 193 4.56 6.56 4.59
CA ALA A 193 4.75 8.00 4.75
C ALA A 193 3.42 8.76 4.73
N PRO A 194 3.38 10.08 5.00
CA PRO A 194 2.22 10.89 4.66
C PRO A 194 1.99 10.96 3.14
N ALA A 195 0.85 11.49 2.73
CA ALA A 195 0.55 11.73 1.33
C ALA A 195 1.59 12.66 0.67
N GLY A 196 1.88 12.43 -0.61
CA GLY A 196 2.75 13.29 -1.42
C GLY A 196 3.91 12.56 -2.08
N VAL A 197 4.37 11.44 -1.57
CA VAL A 197 5.44 10.64 -2.18
C VAL A 197 4.91 9.31 -2.72
N THR A 198 5.43 8.92 -3.87
CA THR A 198 5.28 7.63 -4.52
C THR A 198 6.63 6.94 -4.52
N PHE A 199 6.70 5.69 -4.15
CA PHE A 199 7.92 4.89 -4.31
C PHE A 199 7.83 4.04 -5.58
N VAL A 200 8.97 3.87 -6.24
CA VAL A 200 9.14 2.94 -7.37
C VAL A 200 10.44 2.18 -7.18
N ILE A 201 10.38 0.86 -7.27
CA ILE A 201 11.54 -0.03 -7.34
C ILE A 201 11.56 -0.57 -8.76
N VAL A 202 12.57 -0.26 -9.55
CA VAL A 202 12.60 -0.58 -10.97
C VAL A 202 13.90 -1.24 -11.37
N LYS A 203 13.81 -2.30 -12.17
CA LYS A 203 14.96 -3.00 -12.74
C LYS A 203 15.53 -2.17 -13.89
N ASN A 204 16.75 -1.68 -13.75
CA ASN A 204 17.35 -0.70 -14.66
C ASN A 204 17.43 -1.23 -16.11
N GLU A 205 17.78 -2.49 -16.29
CA GLU A 205 17.91 -3.11 -17.62
C GLU A 205 16.58 -3.19 -18.39
N CYS A 206 15.44 -3.06 -17.71
CA CYS A 206 14.11 -3.12 -18.32
C CYS A 206 13.59 -1.75 -18.78
N VAL A 207 14.24 -0.65 -18.38
CA VAL A 207 13.88 0.71 -18.76
C VAL A 207 14.39 1.06 -20.14
N GLY A 208 13.67 1.92 -20.90
CA GLY A 208 14.10 2.38 -22.23
C GLY A 208 13.97 1.33 -23.33
N LYS A 209 13.07 0.35 -23.18
CA LYS A 209 12.87 -0.72 -24.18
C LYS A 209 11.71 -0.44 -25.16
N VAL A 210 10.85 0.52 -24.84
CA VAL A 210 9.74 0.90 -25.73
C VAL A 210 10.24 1.83 -26.84
N SER A 211 9.63 1.74 -28.01
CA SER A 211 10.02 2.53 -29.19
C SER A 211 9.42 3.96 -29.18
N ARG A 212 8.38 4.19 -28.37
CA ARG A 212 7.69 5.46 -28.31
C ARG A 212 8.49 6.55 -27.59
N TYR A 213 8.25 7.80 -27.97
CA TYR A 213 8.73 8.93 -27.19
C TYR A 213 7.99 8.99 -25.84
N ILE A 214 8.77 9.08 -24.76
CA ILE A 214 8.24 9.25 -23.40
C ILE A 214 8.55 10.69 -22.96
N PRO A 215 7.53 11.47 -22.55
CA PRO A 215 7.77 12.80 -21.99
C PRO A 215 8.73 12.73 -20.80
N THR A 216 9.65 13.67 -20.70
CA THR A 216 10.79 13.65 -19.76
C THR A 216 10.36 13.29 -18.31
N MET A 217 9.29 13.91 -17.82
CA MET A 217 8.81 13.68 -16.44
C MET A 217 8.10 12.32 -16.24
N LEU A 218 7.72 11.64 -17.30
CA LEU A 218 7.09 10.32 -17.27
C LEU A 218 8.08 9.19 -17.55
N ASN A 219 9.35 9.52 -17.86
CA ASN A 219 10.39 8.57 -18.19
C ASN A 219 11.17 8.17 -16.94
N TYR A 220 11.12 6.89 -16.55
CA TYR A 220 11.88 6.41 -15.39
C TYR A 220 13.37 6.63 -15.52
N GLN A 221 13.95 6.57 -16.74
CA GLN A 221 15.37 6.83 -16.93
C GLN A 221 15.78 8.23 -16.45
N THR A 222 14.94 9.25 -16.70
CA THR A 222 15.15 10.61 -16.20
C THR A 222 15.30 10.66 -14.68
N HIS A 223 14.44 9.91 -13.99
CA HIS A 223 14.44 9.87 -12.52
C HIS A 223 15.56 9.00 -11.95
N ILE A 224 15.96 7.95 -12.67
CA ILE A 224 17.15 7.14 -12.33
C ILE A 224 18.40 8.01 -12.41
N ASP A 225 18.62 8.68 -13.54
CA ASP A 225 19.79 9.53 -13.77
C ASP A 225 19.84 10.71 -12.79
N GLY A 226 18.68 11.25 -12.44
CA GLY A 226 18.54 12.35 -11.47
C GLY A 226 18.47 11.92 -10.01
N GLY A 227 18.55 10.62 -9.67
CA GLY A 227 18.45 10.13 -8.30
C GLY A 227 17.17 10.63 -7.59
N SER A 228 16.03 10.62 -8.26
CA SER A 228 14.75 11.18 -7.84
C SER A 228 14.71 12.71 -7.71
N MET A 229 15.79 13.43 -8.04
CA MET A 229 15.90 14.87 -7.86
C MET A 229 16.05 15.64 -9.18
N PHE A 230 15.55 15.08 -10.28
CA PHE A 230 15.49 15.79 -11.55
C PHE A 230 14.67 17.09 -11.44
N ASN A 231 13.51 17.01 -10.79
CA ASN A 231 12.71 18.16 -10.34
C ASN A 231 12.64 18.17 -8.82
N THR A 232 12.05 19.19 -8.22
CA THR A 232 11.86 19.28 -6.76
C THR A 232 10.97 18.15 -6.26
N PRO A 233 11.49 17.20 -5.46
CA PRO A 233 10.72 16.10 -4.92
C PRO A 233 9.92 16.54 -3.70
N PRO A 234 8.99 15.72 -3.19
CA PRO A 234 8.23 16.00 -1.96
C PRO A 234 9.11 15.81 -0.71
N VAL A 235 9.92 16.82 -0.37
CA VAL A 235 10.97 16.80 0.66
C VAL A 235 10.48 16.25 2.00
N LEU A 236 9.43 16.86 2.57
CA LEU A 236 8.90 16.46 3.88
C LEU A 236 8.35 15.02 3.89
N PRO A 237 7.54 14.55 2.92
CA PRO A 237 7.12 13.17 2.83
C PRO A 237 8.28 12.17 2.68
N ILE A 238 9.36 12.51 1.95
CA ILE A 238 10.55 11.65 1.84
C ILE A 238 11.25 11.54 3.19
N TYR A 239 11.39 12.64 3.93
CA TYR A 239 11.97 12.61 5.27
C TYR A 239 11.14 11.74 6.23
N ALA A 240 9.82 11.88 6.21
CA ALA A 240 8.94 11.03 7.02
C ALA A 240 9.02 9.55 6.60
N ALA A 241 9.19 9.26 5.30
CA ALA A 241 9.47 7.91 4.82
C ALA A 241 10.77 7.35 5.39
N LEU A 242 11.86 8.13 5.36
CA LEU A 242 13.13 7.76 5.99
C LEU A 242 12.94 7.41 7.47
N LEU A 243 12.24 8.23 8.23
CA LEU A 243 11.99 7.97 9.64
C LEU A 243 11.18 6.69 9.86
N THR A 244 10.20 6.42 8.99
CA THR A 244 9.43 5.16 9.05
C THR A 244 10.31 3.94 8.73
N LEU A 245 11.21 4.04 7.75
CA LEU A 245 12.16 2.97 7.43
C LEU A 245 13.13 2.69 8.60
N ARG A 246 13.64 3.74 9.23
CA ARG A 246 14.44 3.62 10.46
C ARG A 246 13.64 2.94 11.57
N TRP A 247 12.38 3.32 11.73
CA TRP A 247 11.49 2.70 12.71
C TRP A 247 11.27 1.21 12.40
N ILE A 248 10.97 0.83 11.14
CA ILE A 248 10.81 -0.59 10.75
C ILE A 248 12.09 -1.37 11.09
N LYS A 249 13.27 -0.84 10.74
CA LYS A 249 14.55 -1.46 11.07
C LYS A 249 14.73 -1.66 12.57
N ALA A 250 14.47 -0.61 13.36
CA ALA A 250 14.59 -0.65 14.82
C ALA A 250 13.59 -1.62 15.48
N GLN A 251 12.44 -1.86 14.86
CA GLN A 251 11.44 -2.84 15.33
C GLN A 251 11.79 -4.29 15.00
N GLY A 252 12.87 -4.57 14.29
CA GLY A 252 13.28 -5.92 13.89
C GLY A 252 13.07 -6.25 12.41
N GLY A 253 12.80 -5.23 11.59
CA GLY A 253 12.68 -5.34 10.13
C GLY A 253 11.36 -5.95 9.64
N VAL A 254 11.33 -6.30 8.36
CA VAL A 254 10.09 -6.69 7.66
C VAL A 254 9.52 -8.02 8.18
N LYS A 255 10.35 -8.95 8.63
CA LYS A 255 9.87 -10.21 9.24
C LYS A 255 9.06 -9.97 10.52
N GLU A 256 9.49 -9.00 11.33
CA GLU A 256 8.73 -8.63 12.52
C GLU A 256 7.45 -7.89 12.16
N MET A 257 7.45 -7.07 11.09
CA MET A 257 6.23 -6.44 10.59
C MET A 257 5.21 -7.49 10.14
N GLU A 258 5.65 -8.53 9.42
CA GLU A 258 4.80 -9.65 9.03
C GLU A 258 4.20 -10.37 10.23
N ARG A 259 5.02 -10.72 11.23
CA ARG A 259 4.54 -11.37 12.46
C ARG A 259 3.44 -10.53 13.13
N ARG A 260 3.66 -9.22 13.26
CA ARG A 260 2.68 -8.29 13.84
C ARG A 260 1.42 -8.14 12.98
N ALA A 261 1.57 -8.17 11.66
CA ALA A 261 0.44 -8.10 10.74
C ALA A 261 -0.45 -9.34 10.87
N ILE A 262 0.15 -10.53 10.90
CA ILE A 262 -0.55 -11.80 11.14
C ILE A 262 -1.28 -11.76 12.49
N GLU A 263 -0.58 -11.41 13.56
CA GLU A 263 -1.16 -11.34 14.91
C GLU A 263 -2.39 -10.42 14.96
N LYS A 264 -2.30 -9.22 14.40
CA LYS A 264 -3.41 -8.25 14.36
C LYS A 264 -4.59 -8.74 13.53
N ALA A 265 -4.30 -9.34 12.37
CA ALA A 265 -5.31 -9.88 11.48
C ALA A 265 -6.04 -11.06 12.13
N ASP A 266 -5.31 -12.01 12.70
CA ASP A 266 -5.88 -13.18 13.38
C ASP A 266 -6.78 -12.79 14.56
N MET A 267 -6.36 -11.79 15.34
CA MET A 267 -7.17 -11.27 16.44
C MET A 267 -8.52 -10.72 15.94
N LEU A 268 -8.51 -9.87 14.92
CA LEU A 268 -9.74 -9.22 14.46
C LEU A 268 -10.63 -10.17 13.65
N TYR A 269 -10.05 -10.98 12.75
CA TYR A 269 -10.84 -11.99 12.04
C TYR A 269 -11.39 -13.06 12.98
N GLY A 270 -10.64 -13.46 14.01
CA GLY A 270 -11.13 -14.38 15.03
C GLY A 270 -12.37 -13.85 15.76
N ASP A 271 -12.42 -12.55 16.03
CA ASP A 271 -13.63 -11.94 16.60
C ASP A 271 -14.76 -11.82 15.56
N ILE A 272 -14.47 -11.39 14.34
CA ILE A 272 -15.48 -11.30 13.27
C ILE A 272 -16.16 -12.66 13.03
N ASP A 273 -15.37 -13.75 12.95
CA ASP A 273 -15.88 -15.09 12.64
C ASP A 273 -16.70 -15.71 13.79
N ARG A 274 -16.44 -15.29 15.03
CA ARG A 274 -17.19 -15.74 16.22
C ARG A 274 -18.43 -14.87 16.50
N ASN A 275 -18.36 -13.58 16.15
CA ASN A 275 -19.38 -12.58 16.49
C ASN A 275 -20.62 -12.76 15.63
N LYS A 276 -21.81 -12.76 16.25
CA LYS A 276 -23.07 -12.99 15.52
C LYS A 276 -23.52 -11.80 14.67
N LEU A 277 -23.01 -10.60 14.95
CA LEU A 277 -23.40 -9.37 14.27
C LEU A 277 -22.61 -9.09 12.99
N PHE A 278 -21.39 -9.68 12.82
CA PHE A 278 -20.48 -9.31 11.75
C PHE A 278 -20.09 -10.49 10.87
N VAL A 279 -19.79 -10.20 9.60
CA VAL A 279 -19.31 -11.17 8.62
C VAL A 279 -18.17 -10.56 7.82
N GLY A 280 -17.06 -11.29 7.70
CA GLY A 280 -15.95 -10.91 6.82
C GLY A 280 -16.36 -10.99 5.34
N THR A 281 -15.94 -10.02 4.53
CA THR A 281 -16.33 -9.95 3.11
C THR A 281 -15.46 -10.82 2.21
N ALA A 282 -14.18 -11.01 2.54
CA ALA A 282 -13.25 -11.81 1.75
C ALA A 282 -13.27 -13.28 2.18
N LYS A 283 -13.03 -14.18 1.23
CA LYS A 283 -12.82 -15.61 1.52
C LYS A 283 -11.65 -15.79 2.48
N PRO A 284 -11.72 -16.69 3.47
CA PRO A 284 -10.70 -16.81 4.53
C PRO A 284 -9.26 -16.94 4.02
N GLU A 285 -9.03 -17.72 2.97
CA GLU A 285 -7.72 -17.95 2.38
C GLU A 285 -7.10 -16.70 1.74
N ASP A 286 -7.94 -15.78 1.28
CA ASP A 286 -7.52 -14.57 0.56
C ASP A 286 -7.66 -13.28 1.38
N ARG A 287 -8.02 -13.38 2.67
CA ARG A 287 -8.17 -12.24 3.58
C ARG A 287 -6.90 -11.43 3.72
N SER A 288 -7.04 -10.12 3.59
CA SER A 288 -5.94 -9.17 3.77
C SER A 288 -5.51 -9.08 5.25
N ARG A 289 -4.20 -9.06 5.48
CA ARG A 289 -3.61 -8.76 6.79
C ARG A 289 -3.54 -7.25 7.05
N MET A 290 -3.70 -6.43 5.99
CA MET A 290 -3.59 -4.96 6.05
C MET A 290 -4.94 -4.26 6.13
N ASN A 291 -5.94 -4.71 5.36
CA ASN A 291 -7.25 -4.06 5.27
C ASN A 291 -8.36 -5.08 5.54
N ILE A 292 -8.81 -5.14 6.78
CA ILE A 292 -9.82 -6.08 7.23
C ILE A 292 -11.19 -5.50 6.94
N CYS A 293 -11.91 -6.07 5.97
CA CYS A 293 -13.23 -5.64 5.54
C CYS A 293 -14.30 -6.58 6.08
N PHE A 294 -15.36 -6.01 6.64
CA PHE A 294 -16.48 -6.74 7.20
C PHE A 294 -17.77 -5.94 7.12
N VAL A 295 -18.91 -6.61 7.19
CA VAL A 295 -20.25 -6.04 7.14
C VAL A 295 -21.08 -6.54 8.31
N MET A 296 -22.24 -5.93 8.56
CA MET A 296 -23.23 -6.54 9.44
C MET A 296 -23.74 -7.86 8.83
N ALA A 297 -23.97 -8.86 9.67
CA ALA A 297 -24.67 -10.06 9.23
C ALA A 297 -26.06 -9.69 8.69
N PRO A 298 -26.59 -10.41 7.68
CA PRO A 298 -27.82 -10.03 6.98
C PRO A 298 -29.01 -9.75 7.93
N GLU A 299 -29.11 -10.51 9.01
CA GLU A 299 -30.17 -10.41 10.02
C GLU A 299 -30.06 -9.16 10.90
N TYR A 300 -28.91 -8.48 10.88
CA TYR A 300 -28.61 -7.31 11.71
C TYR A 300 -28.23 -6.08 10.88
N LYS A 301 -28.52 -6.10 9.58
CA LYS A 301 -28.10 -5.06 8.65
C LYS A 301 -28.58 -3.65 9.06
N GLU A 302 -29.72 -3.54 9.66
CA GLU A 302 -30.30 -2.28 10.17
C GLU A 302 -29.46 -1.64 11.27
N LEU A 303 -28.61 -2.42 11.98
CA LEU A 303 -27.73 -1.92 13.04
C LEU A 303 -26.44 -1.25 12.53
N GLU A 304 -26.20 -1.19 11.23
CA GLU A 304 -24.94 -0.64 10.65
C GLU A 304 -24.69 0.80 11.11
N ALA A 305 -25.72 1.65 11.06
CA ALA A 305 -25.62 3.05 11.48
C ALA A 305 -25.40 3.18 12.99
N ASP A 306 -26.07 2.33 13.79
CA ASP A 306 -25.94 2.33 15.25
C ASP A 306 -24.54 1.88 15.67
N PHE A 307 -24.00 0.84 15.05
CA PHE A 307 -22.60 0.43 15.31
C PHE A 307 -21.60 1.52 14.92
N MET A 308 -21.79 2.20 13.78
CA MET A 308 -20.91 3.31 13.39
C MET A 308 -20.90 4.43 14.44
N LYS A 309 -22.06 4.80 14.95
CA LYS A 309 -22.17 5.80 16.03
C LYS A 309 -21.50 5.31 17.30
N PHE A 310 -21.81 4.09 17.73
CA PHE A 310 -21.27 3.45 18.92
C PHE A 310 -19.73 3.37 18.92
N ALA A 311 -19.16 2.97 17.79
CA ALA A 311 -17.72 2.88 17.60
C ALA A 311 -17.06 4.28 17.57
N THR A 312 -17.67 5.24 16.90
CA THR A 312 -17.19 6.63 16.87
C THR A 312 -17.14 7.25 18.27
N GLU A 313 -18.15 7.04 19.08
CA GLU A 313 -18.21 7.49 20.48
C GLU A 313 -17.12 6.84 21.34
N ARG A 314 -16.60 5.68 20.96
CA ARG A 314 -15.47 4.98 21.59
C ARG A 314 -14.10 5.29 20.99
N GLY A 315 -14.05 6.28 20.10
CA GLY A 315 -12.80 6.80 19.52
C GLY A 315 -12.31 6.04 18.30
N MET A 316 -13.10 5.12 17.71
CA MET A 316 -12.75 4.47 16.43
C MET A 316 -12.90 5.47 15.28
N VAL A 317 -11.83 5.74 14.56
CA VAL A 317 -11.77 6.69 13.45
C VAL A 317 -11.46 5.95 12.16
N GLY A 318 -12.20 6.26 11.09
CA GLY A 318 -11.91 5.74 9.75
C GLY A 318 -12.33 4.30 9.50
N ILE A 319 -13.20 3.72 10.36
CA ILE A 319 -13.67 2.33 10.19
C ILE A 319 -14.80 2.17 9.16
N LYS A 320 -15.35 3.25 8.63
CA LYS A 320 -16.39 3.16 7.59
C LYS A 320 -15.82 2.50 6.34
N GLY A 321 -16.50 1.48 5.84
CA GLY A 321 -16.16 0.79 4.60
C GLY A 321 -16.21 1.69 3.37
N HIS A 322 -15.57 1.25 2.29
CA HIS A 322 -15.63 1.99 1.04
C HIS A 322 -17.04 1.91 0.44
N ARG A 323 -17.49 3.00 -0.20
CA ARG A 323 -18.85 3.11 -0.80
C ARG A 323 -19.22 1.96 -1.77
N SER A 324 -18.21 1.29 -2.35
CA SER A 324 -18.43 0.16 -3.26
C SER A 324 -18.75 -1.16 -2.55
N VAL A 325 -18.45 -1.27 -1.25
CA VAL A 325 -18.63 -2.48 -0.43
C VAL A 325 -19.67 -2.22 0.67
N GLY A 326 -19.67 -1.02 1.24
CA GLY A 326 -20.45 -0.70 2.45
C GLY A 326 -19.74 -1.20 3.71
N GLY A 327 -20.48 -1.32 4.78
CA GLY A 327 -20.02 -1.86 6.05
C GLY A 327 -18.79 -1.15 6.63
N PHE A 328 -17.80 -1.93 7.02
CA PHE A 328 -16.66 -1.47 7.80
C PHE A 328 -15.34 -1.94 7.21
N ARG A 329 -14.27 -1.18 7.49
CA ARG A 329 -12.91 -1.54 7.12
C ARG A 329 -11.93 -1.05 8.19
N ALA A 330 -11.25 -1.97 8.84
CA ALA A 330 -10.15 -1.67 9.73
C ALA A 330 -8.81 -1.80 8.97
N SER A 331 -8.12 -0.67 8.75
CA SER A 331 -6.78 -0.68 8.14
C SER A 331 -5.73 -0.85 9.22
N CYS A 332 -5.11 -2.04 9.27
CA CYS A 332 -4.19 -2.49 10.32
C CYS A 332 -2.73 -2.45 9.86
N TYR A 333 -2.31 -1.37 9.20
CA TYR A 333 -0.95 -1.18 8.69
C TYR A 333 0.14 -1.37 9.76
N ASN A 334 1.41 -1.36 9.35
CA ASN A 334 2.55 -1.63 10.23
C ASN A 334 2.53 -0.79 11.51
N ALA A 335 2.20 0.49 11.40
CA ALA A 335 2.14 1.42 12.53
C ALA A 335 0.92 1.24 13.45
N MET A 336 -0.06 0.39 13.08
CA MET A 336 -1.24 0.16 13.92
C MET A 336 -0.86 -0.59 15.20
N PRO A 337 -1.08 0.00 16.39
CA PRO A 337 -0.84 -0.69 17.66
C PRO A 337 -1.84 -1.83 17.85
N LYS A 338 -1.36 -2.96 18.39
CA LYS A 338 -2.20 -4.11 18.75
C LYS A 338 -3.35 -3.72 19.70
N GLU A 339 -3.09 -2.82 20.62
CA GLU A 339 -4.07 -2.30 21.59
C GLU A 339 -5.23 -1.57 20.90
N SER A 340 -5.00 -0.97 19.72
CA SER A 340 -6.07 -0.34 18.95
C SER A 340 -6.97 -1.38 18.29
N VAL A 341 -6.38 -2.48 17.82
CA VAL A 341 -7.14 -3.62 17.29
C VAL A 341 -7.97 -4.27 18.41
N GLN A 342 -7.38 -4.47 19.60
CA GLN A 342 -8.10 -4.98 20.76
C GLN A 342 -9.25 -4.07 21.16
N ALA A 343 -9.05 -2.74 21.17
CA ALA A 343 -10.11 -1.78 21.48
C ALA A 343 -11.29 -1.85 20.50
N LEU A 344 -11.02 -2.14 19.21
CA LEU A 344 -12.09 -2.37 18.23
C LEU A 344 -12.83 -3.68 18.52
N ILE A 345 -12.11 -4.75 18.84
CA ILE A 345 -12.69 -6.04 19.23
C ILE A 345 -13.58 -5.88 20.46
N ASP A 346 -13.09 -5.21 21.52
CA ASP A 346 -13.86 -4.95 22.73
C ASP A 346 -15.15 -4.17 22.42
N CYS A 347 -15.05 -3.18 21.53
CA CYS A 347 -16.18 -2.39 21.05
C CYS A 347 -17.21 -3.27 20.30
N MET A 348 -16.76 -4.17 19.43
CA MET A 348 -17.62 -5.12 18.69
C MET A 348 -18.33 -6.10 19.64
N GLN A 349 -17.60 -6.63 20.61
CA GLN A 349 -18.14 -7.56 21.62
C GLN A 349 -19.15 -6.88 22.57
N GLU A 350 -18.87 -5.64 22.97
CA GLU A 350 -19.83 -4.86 23.77
C GLU A 350 -21.11 -4.60 23.00
N PHE A 351 -21.00 -4.23 21.73
CA PHE A 351 -22.15 -3.99 20.86
C PHE A 351 -22.97 -5.29 20.64
N GLU A 352 -22.27 -6.43 20.45
CA GLU A 352 -22.93 -7.74 20.37
C GLU A 352 -23.77 -8.06 21.60
N LYS A 353 -23.21 -7.88 22.81
CA LYS A 353 -23.93 -8.14 24.06
C LYS A 353 -25.18 -7.28 24.25
N LEU A 354 -25.21 -6.10 23.66
CA LEU A 354 -26.36 -5.19 23.75
C LEU A 354 -27.49 -5.56 22.77
N HIS A 355 -27.19 -6.25 21.67
CA HIS A 355 -28.13 -6.46 20.56
C HIS A 355 -28.46 -7.94 20.29
N VAL A 356 -27.66 -8.87 20.81
CA VAL A 356 -27.90 -10.32 20.69
C VAL A 356 -28.32 -10.88 22.05
N LYS A 357 -29.51 -11.46 22.09
CA LYS A 357 -30.03 -12.16 23.27
C LYS A 357 -29.59 -13.61 23.30
#